data_43c28afe8de2bc35de27b8c43b8ecae8
#
_entry.id   43c28afe8de2bc35de27b8c43b8ecae8
#
_cell.length_a   1.000
_cell.length_b   1.000
_cell.length_c   1.000
_cell.angle_alpha   90.00
_cell.angle_beta   90.00
_cell.angle_gamma   90.00
#
_symmetry.space_group_name_H-M   'P 1'
#
loop_
_entity.id
_entity.type
_entity.pdbx_description
1 polymer ?
#
loop_
_entity_poly.entity_id
_entity_poly.type
_entity_poly.pdbx_seq_one_letter_code
_entity_poly.pdbx_strand_id
1 'polypeptide(L)'
;MTRRLLLLRHAEAASPPGGDFSEQADLARPLTAEGRLAASRCGAWLRAHALAPDLILCSPARRTRETLAGLEPFQPPPARPTQFCPDIYEAPPSALLERIRQTPADARTVLLVGHNPGISALARWLDDQADVLDQGFATVSLAVFHMWGSEIANDASRWDQCDEKSLTLDTFARP
;
A
#
# COMPACT_ATOMS: atom_id res chain seq x y z
N MET A 1 -0.28 15.63 -15.25
CA MET A 1 0.72 15.10 -14.29
C MET A 1 0.23 13.77 -13.75
N THR A 2 1.06 12.73 -13.79
CA THR A 2 0.71 11.34 -13.45
C THR A 2 0.51 11.18 -11.94
N ARG A 3 -0.56 10.50 -11.51
CA ARG A 3 -0.74 10.03 -10.13
C ARG A 3 -0.16 8.63 -9.99
N ARG A 4 0.37 8.31 -8.81
CA ARG A 4 0.91 7.00 -8.50
C ARG A 4 0.25 6.41 -7.26
N LEU A 5 -0.11 5.13 -7.35
CA LEU A 5 -0.55 4.33 -6.23
C LEU A 5 0.49 3.26 -5.94
N LEU A 6 0.96 3.22 -4.70
CA LEU A 6 1.87 2.20 -4.20
C LEU A 6 1.09 1.29 -3.27
N LEU A 7 0.98 0.01 -3.61
CA LEU A 7 0.37 -1.01 -2.75
C LEU A 7 1.48 -1.84 -2.10
N LEU A 8 1.56 -1.81 -0.78
CA LEU A 8 2.57 -2.54 -0.01
C LEU A 8 1.90 -3.51 0.97
N ARG A 9 2.20 -4.81 0.85
CA ARG A 9 1.89 -5.76 1.91
C ARG A 9 2.89 -5.60 3.06
N HIS A 10 2.40 -5.66 4.30
CA HIS A 10 3.25 -5.61 5.50
C HIS A 10 4.39 -6.64 5.46
N ALA A 11 5.48 -6.36 6.17
CA ALA A 11 6.62 -7.25 6.34
C ALA A 11 6.27 -8.45 7.23
N GLU A 12 7.18 -9.43 7.28
CA GLU A 12 6.98 -10.64 8.07
C GLU A 12 6.73 -10.33 9.55
N ALA A 13 5.63 -10.87 10.08
CA ALA A 13 5.20 -10.70 11.46
C ALA A 13 5.31 -12.02 12.24
N ALA A 14 5.60 -11.91 13.54
CA ALA A 14 5.60 -13.04 14.44
C ALA A 14 4.20 -13.64 14.59
N SER A 15 4.13 -14.93 14.90
CA SER A 15 2.87 -15.59 15.26
C SER A 15 2.34 -15.02 16.59
N PRO A 16 1.01 -15.10 16.83
CA PRO A 16 0.45 -14.68 18.11
C PRO A 16 1.03 -15.55 19.25
N PRO A 17 1.32 -14.95 20.41
CA PRO A 17 1.81 -15.72 21.57
C PRO A 17 0.77 -16.77 22.01
N GLY A 18 1.23 -17.96 22.39
CA GLY A 18 0.38 -18.99 22.99
C GLY A 18 -0.75 -19.54 22.11
N GLY A 19 -0.76 -19.23 20.80
CA GLY A 19 -1.82 -19.67 19.89
C GLY A 19 -3.14 -18.91 20.09
N ASP A 20 -3.10 -17.71 20.65
CA ASP A 20 -4.26 -16.82 20.73
C ASP A 20 -4.58 -16.23 19.35
N PHE A 21 -5.71 -16.66 18.77
CA PHE A 21 -6.20 -16.21 17.46
C PHE A 21 -7.28 -15.13 17.56
N SER A 22 -7.41 -14.46 18.72
CA SER A 22 -8.31 -13.32 18.84
C SER A 22 -7.87 -12.16 17.93
N GLU A 23 -8.80 -11.33 17.50
CA GLU A 23 -8.51 -10.13 16.71
C GLU A 23 -7.51 -9.22 17.43
N GLN A 24 -7.64 -9.07 18.75
CA GLN A 24 -6.73 -8.27 19.55
C GLN A 24 -5.30 -8.82 19.50
N ALA A 25 -5.12 -10.13 19.62
CA ALA A 25 -3.81 -10.78 19.53
C ALA A 25 -3.23 -10.65 18.11
N ASP A 26 -4.05 -10.79 17.07
CA ASP A 26 -3.59 -10.61 15.69
C ASP A 26 -3.18 -9.16 15.40
N LEU A 27 -3.95 -8.18 15.84
CA LEU A 27 -3.61 -6.75 15.71
C LEU A 27 -2.28 -6.41 16.41
N ALA A 28 -1.96 -7.08 17.51
CA ALA A 28 -0.78 -6.82 18.34
C ALA A 28 0.51 -7.50 17.82
N ARG A 29 0.44 -8.35 16.77
CA ARG A 29 1.60 -9.09 16.24
C ARG A 29 2.70 -8.14 15.76
N PRO A 30 3.92 -8.20 16.32
CA PRO A 30 5.06 -7.40 15.88
C PRO A 30 5.71 -7.99 14.62
N LEU A 31 6.53 -7.23 13.95
CA LEU A 31 7.45 -7.76 12.95
C LEU A 31 8.50 -8.68 13.58
N THR A 32 8.92 -9.67 12.82
CA THR A 32 10.14 -10.43 13.11
C THR A 32 11.39 -9.57 12.88
N ALA A 33 12.57 -10.03 13.30
CA ALA A 33 13.83 -9.34 12.99
C ALA A 33 14.05 -9.24 11.46
N GLU A 34 13.77 -10.33 10.73
CA GLU A 34 13.84 -10.34 9.26
C GLU A 34 12.81 -9.40 8.64
N GLY A 35 11.58 -9.35 9.17
CA GLY A 35 10.55 -8.41 8.72
C GLY A 35 10.99 -6.96 8.85
N ARG A 36 11.66 -6.58 9.94
CA ARG A 36 12.22 -5.22 10.11
C ARG A 36 13.31 -4.91 9.09
N LEU A 37 14.22 -5.86 8.84
CA LEU A 37 15.27 -5.70 7.83
C LEU A 37 14.66 -5.57 6.42
N ALA A 38 13.66 -6.39 6.10
CA ALA A 38 12.98 -6.32 4.81
C ALA A 38 12.24 -4.98 4.62
N ALA A 39 11.58 -4.45 5.66
CA ALA A 39 10.98 -3.12 5.61
C ALA A 39 12.02 -2.02 5.34
N SER A 40 13.19 -2.10 5.98
CA SER A 40 14.30 -1.14 5.75
C SER A 40 14.83 -1.21 4.31
N ARG A 41 15.00 -2.42 3.75
CA ARG A 41 15.36 -2.60 2.32
C ARG A 41 14.34 -1.99 1.39
N CYS A 42 13.04 -2.20 1.68
CA CYS A 42 11.95 -1.61 0.91
C CYS A 42 12.01 -0.07 0.94
N GLY A 43 12.26 0.53 2.10
CA GLY A 43 12.46 1.98 2.22
C GLY A 43 13.64 2.50 1.39
N ALA A 44 14.77 1.78 1.42
CA ALA A 44 15.93 2.12 0.58
C ALA A 44 15.59 2.02 -0.92
N TRP A 45 14.84 1.00 -1.31
CA TRP A 45 14.40 0.80 -2.69
C TRP A 45 13.48 1.95 -3.16
N LEU A 46 12.49 2.33 -2.36
CA LEU A 46 11.59 3.45 -2.65
C LEU A 46 12.36 4.75 -2.87
N ARG A 47 13.36 5.04 -2.03
CA ARG A 47 14.24 6.22 -2.18
C ARG A 47 15.03 6.18 -3.48
N ALA A 48 15.63 5.04 -3.79
CA ALA A 48 16.43 4.86 -5.00
C ALA A 48 15.61 5.09 -6.28
N HIS A 49 14.28 4.83 -6.22
CA HIS A 49 13.36 5.02 -7.35
C HIS A 49 12.58 6.35 -7.30
N ALA A 50 12.93 7.26 -6.39
CA ALA A 50 12.26 8.56 -6.20
C ALA A 50 10.73 8.43 -6.00
N LEU A 51 10.30 7.40 -5.28
CA LEU A 51 8.90 7.08 -4.99
C LEU A 51 8.51 7.53 -3.58
N ALA A 52 8.69 8.82 -3.27
CA ALA A 52 8.27 9.40 -2.00
C ALA A 52 6.75 9.64 -2.00
N PRO A 53 5.98 8.98 -1.12
CA PRO A 53 4.55 9.24 -1.00
C PRO A 53 4.29 10.62 -0.35
N ASP A 54 3.28 11.32 -0.83
CA ASP A 54 2.78 12.54 -0.20
C ASP A 54 1.53 12.29 0.66
N LEU A 55 0.96 11.10 0.59
CA LEU A 55 -0.08 10.60 1.49
C LEU A 55 0.17 9.12 1.79
N ILE A 56 0.01 8.74 3.05
CA ILE A 56 0.12 7.35 3.49
C ILE A 56 -1.18 6.91 4.15
N LEU A 57 -1.76 5.83 3.63
CA LEU A 57 -2.92 5.12 4.17
C LEU A 57 -2.42 3.80 4.76
N CYS A 58 -2.57 3.59 6.05
CA CYS A 58 -1.99 2.43 6.73
C CYS A 58 -3.03 1.75 7.63
N SER A 59 -3.09 0.43 7.57
CA SER A 59 -3.82 -0.35 8.57
C SER A 59 -3.29 -0.08 9.97
N PRO A 60 -4.13 -0.06 11.03
CA PRO A 60 -3.70 0.20 12.41
C PRO A 60 -2.97 -0.99 13.05
N ALA A 61 -2.93 -2.17 12.43
CA ALA A 61 -2.25 -3.34 12.96
C ALA A 61 -0.77 -3.05 13.24
N ARG A 62 -0.21 -3.63 14.30
CA ARG A 62 1.17 -3.38 14.70
C ARG A 62 2.17 -3.70 13.57
N ARG A 63 1.99 -4.81 12.86
CA ARG A 63 2.86 -5.22 11.75
C ARG A 63 2.90 -4.22 10.60
N THR A 64 1.77 -3.59 10.25
CA THR A 64 1.72 -2.55 9.21
C THR A 64 2.37 -1.25 9.68
N ARG A 65 2.14 -0.86 10.93
CA ARG A 65 2.78 0.32 11.55
C ARG A 65 4.29 0.16 11.65
N GLU A 66 4.78 -1.01 12.09
CA GLU A 66 6.22 -1.31 12.17
C GLU A 66 6.85 -1.42 10.76
N THR A 67 6.10 -1.95 9.76
CA THR A 67 6.56 -1.92 8.36
C THR A 67 6.75 -0.48 7.89
N LEU A 68 5.76 0.38 8.11
CA LEU A 68 5.83 1.79 7.75
C LEU A 68 6.99 2.50 8.44
N ALA A 69 7.20 2.27 9.75
CA ALA A 69 8.32 2.82 10.48
C ALA A 69 9.68 2.39 9.90
N GLY A 70 9.77 1.15 9.42
CA GLY A 70 10.98 0.62 8.77
C GLY A 70 11.30 1.25 7.41
N LEU A 71 10.33 1.87 6.74
CA LEU A 71 10.57 2.53 5.44
C LEU A 71 11.39 3.83 5.57
N GLU A 72 11.65 4.32 6.78
CA GLU A 72 12.31 5.61 7.05
C GLU A 72 13.34 6.04 5.98
N PRO A 73 13.42 7.35 5.66
CA PRO A 73 12.77 8.50 6.28
C PRO A 73 11.57 9.07 5.49
N PHE A 74 10.69 8.23 4.95
CA PHE A 74 9.50 8.76 4.29
C PHE A 74 8.52 9.30 5.33
N GLN A 75 8.65 10.60 5.63
CA GLN A 75 7.60 11.32 6.31
C GLN A 75 6.84 12.11 5.27
N PRO A 76 5.52 11.90 5.12
CA PRO A 76 4.72 12.75 4.27
C PRO A 76 4.81 14.20 4.75
N PRO A 77 4.57 15.17 3.87
CA PRO A 77 4.54 16.59 4.25
C PRO A 77 3.62 16.79 5.47
N PRO A 78 3.92 17.73 6.37
CA PRO A 78 3.11 17.98 7.58
C PRO A 78 1.63 18.24 7.29
N ALA A 79 1.31 18.75 6.10
CA ALA A 79 -0.07 19.01 5.65
C ALA A 79 -0.86 17.72 5.36
N ARG A 80 -0.17 16.56 5.20
CA ARG A 80 -0.78 15.26 4.92
C ARG A 80 -0.14 14.17 5.77
N PRO A 81 -0.53 14.11 7.06
CA PRO A 81 0.01 13.09 7.95
C PRO A 81 -0.43 11.68 7.51
N THR A 82 0.33 10.68 7.95
CA THR A 82 -0.08 9.29 7.84
C THR A 82 -1.46 9.10 8.45
N GLN A 83 -2.37 8.49 7.69
CA GLN A 83 -3.70 8.12 8.15
C GLN A 83 -3.71 6.63 8.53
N PHE A 84 -3.99 6.35 9.80
CA PHE A 84 -4.24 4.99 10.26
C PHE A 84 -5.73 4.69 10.10
N CYS A 85 -6.06 3.80 9.16
CA CYS A 85 -7.41 3.54 8.70
C CYS A 85 -7.87 2.15 9.16
N PRO A 86 -8.79 2.03 10.13
CA PRO A 86 -9.30 0.74 10.61
C PRO A 86 -9.92 -0.12 9.50
N ASP A 87 -10.53 0.51 8.52
CA ASP A 87 -11.17 -0.12 7.37
C ASP A 87 -10.18 -0.72 6.34
N ILE A 88 -8.86 -0.57 6.56
CA ILE A 88 -7.82 -1.29 5.78
C ILE A 88 -7.47 -2.65 6.42
N TYR A 89 -7.77 -2.84 7.71
CA TYR A 89 -7.47 -4.09 8.40
C TYR A 89 -8.34 -5.23 7.85
N GLU A 90 -7.69 -6.28 7.33
CA GLU A 90 -8.33 -7.45 6.69
C GLU A 90 -9.43 -7.09 5.65
N ALA A 91 -9.28 -5.96 5.02
CA ALA A 91 -10.27 -5.41 4.12
C ALA A 91 -10.38 -6.20 2.81
N PRO A 92 -11.59 -6.36 2.26
CA PRO A 92 -11.77 -6.83 0.89
C PRO A 92 -11.30 -5.75 -0.11
N PRO A 93 -11.01 -6.13 -1.37
CA PRO A 93 -10.51 -5.18 -2.37
C PRO A 93 -11.46 -4.00 -2.61
N SER A 94 -12.77 -4.20 -2.51
CA SER A 94 -13.77 -3.13 -2.64
C SER A 94 -13.64 -2.04 -1.58
N ALA A 95 -13.38 -2.41 -0.32
CA ALA A 95 -13.18 -1.45 0.77
C ALA A 95 -11.86 -0.68 0.59
N LEU A 96 -10.79 -1.35 0.15
CA LEU A 96 -9.53 -0.70 -0.18
C LEU A 96 -9.67 0.30 -1.33
N LEU A 97 -10.41 -0.08 -2.38
CA LEU A 97 -10.70 0.80 -3.52
C LEU A 97 -11.49 2.03 -3.08
N GLU A 98 -12.51 1.85 -2.24
CA GLU A 98 -13.28 2.97 -1.70
C GLU A 98 -12.42 3.92 -0.86
N ARG A 99 -11.47 3.38 -0.07
CA ARG A 99 -10.51 4.19 0.67
C ARG A 99 -9.60 5.02 -0.26
N ILE A 100 -9.18 4.43 -1.38
CA ILE A 100 -8.37 5.13 -2.40
C ILE A 100 -9.19 6.26 -3.04
N ARG A 101 -10.48 6.04 -3.34
CA ARG A 101 -11.37 7.05 -3.91
C ARG A 101 -11.55 8.28 -3.03
N GLN A 102 -11.45 8.11 -1.71
CA GLN A 102 -11.54 9.20 -0.73
C GLN A 102 -10.24 10.01 -0.59
N THR A 103 -9.21 9.67 -1.35
CA THR A 103 -7.93 10.40 -1.34
C THR A 103 -8.13 11.84 -1.83
N PRO A 104 -7.54 12.84 -1.16
CA PRO A 104 -7.59 14.23 -1.60
C PRO A 104 -7.08 14.41 -3.03
N ALA A 105 -7.77 15.24 -3.81
CA ALA A 105 -7.47 15.42 -5.24
C ALA A 105 -6.08 15.99 -5.51
N ASP A 106 -5.45 16.65 -4.55
CA ASP A 106 -4.11 17.19 -4.64
C ASP A 106 -3.00 16.19 -4.25
N ALA A 107 -3.33 15.03 -3.68
CA ALA A 107 -2.37 13.95 -3.45
C ALA A 107 -1.94 13.32 -4.80
N ARG A 108 -0.64 13.17 -5.01
CA ARG A 108 -0.07 12.66 -6.26
C ARG A 108 0.48 11.26 -6.14
N THR A 109 1.15 10.97 -5.03
CA THR A 109 1.74 9.65 -4.75
C THR A 109 1.17 9.15 -3.44
N VAL A 110 0.38 8.10 -3.49
CA VAL A 110 -0.29 7.49 -2.34
C VAL A 110 0.32 6.15 -2.05
N LEU A 111 0.74 5.92 -0.81
CA LEU A 111 1.15 4.59 -0.32
C LEU A 111 0.04 4.00 0.53
N LEU A 112 -0.43 2.81 0.17
CA LEU A 112 -1.35 2.01 0.99
C LEU A 112 -0.59 0.81 1.55
N VAL A 113 -0.55 0.69 2.88
CA VAL A 113 0.07 -0.44 3.59
C VAL A 113 -1.02 -1.31 4.21
N GLY A 114 -1.13 -2.54 3.73
CA GLY A 114 -2.23 -3.42 4.10
C GLY A 114 -1.86 -4.90 4.15
N HIS A 115 -2.87 -5.74 3.95
CA HIS A 115 -2.84 -7.18 4.19
C HIS A 115 -3.36 -7.98 2.99
N ASN A 116 -2.91 -9.23 2.87
CA ASN A 116 -3.54 -10.22 2.00
C ASN A 116 -4.77 -10.82 2.70
N PRO A 117 -5.77 -11.30 1.90
CA PRO A 117 -5.77 -11.35 0.44
C PRO A 117 -6.17 -10.04 -0.24
N GLY A 118 -6.71 -9.07 0.50
CA GLY A 118 -7.32 -7.86 -0.07
C GLY A 118 -6.38 -7.08 -0.98
N ILE A 119 -5.12 -6.88 -0.57
CA ILE A 119 -4.16 -6.09 -1.36
C ILE A 119 -3.78 -6.78 -2.69
N SER A 120 -3.62 -8.10 -2.69
CA SER A 120 -3.36 -8.88 -3.92
C SER A 120 -4.55 -8.84 -4.87
N ALA A 121 -5.76 -9.00 -4.34
CA ALA A 121 -6.99 -8.94 -5.13
C ALA A 121 -7.20 -7.53 -5.72
N LEU A 122 -6.98 -6.49 -4.92
CA LEU A 122 -7.08 -5.11 -5.41
C LEU A 122 -6.08 -4.85 -6.55
N ALA A 123 -4.84 -5.28 -6.41
CA ALA A 123 -3.83 -5.10 -7.46
C ALA A 123 -4.30 -5.70 -8.80
N ARG A 124 -4.87 -6.92 -8.77
CA ARG A 124 -5.45 -7.57 -9.97
C ARG A 124 -6.69 -6.85 -10.51
N TRP A 125 -7.48 -6.23 -9.67
CA TRP A 125 -8.63 -5.43 -10.12
C TRP A 125 -8.18 -4.18 -10.86
N LEU A 126 -7.12 -3.53 -10.37
CA LEU A 126 -6.61 -2.28 -10.95
C LEU A 126 -5.95 -2.48 -12.31
N ASP A 127 -5.24 -3.60 -12.51
CA ASP A 127 -4.64 -3.99 -13.78
C ASP A 127 -4.73 -5.52 -13.98
N ASP A 128 -5.68 -5.95 -14.80
CA ASP A 128 -5.91 -7.37 -15.09
C ASP A 128 -5.02 -7.91 -16.23
N GLN A 129 -4.24 -7.05 -16.87
CA GLN A 129 -3.30 -7.42 -17.92
C GLN A 129 -1.88 -7.72 -17.40
N ALA A 130 -1.62 -7.36 -16.13
CA ALA A 130 -0.31 -7.58 -15.51
C ALA A 130 -0.18 -8.98 -14.91
N ASP A 131 0.16 -9.99 -15.72
CA ASP A 131 0.28 -11.41 -15.32
C ASP A 131 1.19 -11.62 -14.10
N VAL A 132 2.18 -10.75 -13.88
CA VAL A 132 3.07 -10.81 -12.73
C VAL A 132 2.31 -10.72 -11.39
N LEU A 133 1.12 -10.14 -11.37
CA LEU A 133 0.28 -10.02 -10.17
C LEU A 133 -0.40 -11.35 -9.80
N ASP A 134 -0.45 -12.34 -10.68
CA ASP A 134 -1.04 -13.66 -10.41
C ASP A 134 -0.26 -14.45 -9.36
N GLN A 135 1.02 -14.16 -9.16
CA GLN A 135 1.80 -14.75 -8.08
C GLN A 135 1.38 -14.29 -6.67
N GLY A 136 0.52 -13.26 -6.58
CA GLY A 136 0.11 -12.64 -5.32
C GLY A 136 1.25 -11.87 -4.64
N PHE A 137 0.92 -11.27 -3.50
CA PHE A 137 1.88 -10.48 -2.71
C PHE A 137 2.46 -11.35 -1.59
N ALA A 138 3.75 -11.69 -1.66
CA ALA A 138 4.51 -12.12 -0.49
C ALA A 138 4.68 -10.91 0.48
N THR A 139 5.18 -11.14 1.69
CA THR A 139 5.52 -10.05 2.62
C THR A 139 6.51 -9.09 1.96
N VAL A 140 6.29 -7.77 2.15
CA VAL A 140 7.06 -6.66 1.52
C VAL A 140 6.93 -6.60 -0.01
N SER A 141 6.03 -7.38 -0.64
CA SER A 141 5.73 -7.14 -2.05
C SER A 141 5.12 -5.75 -2.21
N LEU A 142 5.63 -5.03 -3.20
CA LEU A 142 5.28 -3.67 -3.57
C LEU A 142 4.86 -3.63 -5.03
N ALA A 143 3.66 -3.11 -5.30
CA ALA A 143 3.22 -2.78 -6.65
C ALA A 143 3.12 -1.26 -6.80
N VAL A 144 3.67 -0.74 -7.86
CA VAL A 144 3.61 0.68 -8.24
C VAL A 144 2.76 0.80 -9.47
N PHE A 145 1.65 1.52 -9.34
CA PHE A 145 0.74 1.81 -10.44
C PHE A 145 0.78 3.28 -10.80
N HIS A 146 0.50 3.58 -12.06
CA HIS A 146 0.18 4.95 -12.47
C HIS A 146 -1.23 5.03 -13.03
N MET A 147 -1.81 6.20 -12.87
CA MET A 147 -3.09 6.57 -13.42
C MET A 147 -2.85 7.53 -14.58
N TRP A 148 -3.30 7.15 -15.76
CA TRP A 148 -3.21 8.04 -16.93
C TRP A 148 -4.18 9.20 -16.79
N GLY A 149 -3.66 10.42 -16.86
CA GLY A 149 -4.50 11.60 -17.08
C GLY A 149 -4.92 11.68 -18.54
N SER A 150 -6.19 11.92 -18.83
CA SER A 150 -6.62 12.27 -20.17
C SER A 150 -5.93 13.58 -20.58
N GLU A 151 -5.17 13.55 -21.67
CA GLU A 151 -4.52 14.74 -22.23
C GLU A 151 -5.52 15.77 -22.81
N ILE A 152 -6.80 15.40 -22.89
CA ILE A 152 -7.83 16.14 -23.67
C ILE A 152 -8.69 17.07 -22.82
N ALA A 153 -8.64 17.00 -21.52
CA ALA A 153 -9.38 17.91 -20.66
C ALA A 153 -8.51 18.38 -19.49
N ASN A 154 -8.75 19.60 -19.04
CA ASN A 154 -8.22 20.15 -17.78
C ASN A 154 -8.52 19.28 -16.53
N ASP A 155 -8.79 18.02 -16.69
CA ASP A 155 -9.17 17.06 -15.68
C ASP A 155 -7.99 16.12 -15.42
N ALA A 156 -7.22 16.47 -14.40
CA ALA A 156 -6.23 15.58 -13.84
C ALA A 156 -6.92 14.29 -13.43
N SER A 157 -6.28 13.14 -13.74
CA SER A 157 -6.64 11.84 -13.18
C SER A 157 -7.06 12.00 -11.71
N ARG A 158 -8.25 11.55 -11.36
CA ARG A 158 -8.85 11.79 -10.03
C ARG A 158 -8.99 10.49 -9.28
N TRP A 159 -8.65 10.50 -8.00
CA TRP A 159 -8.76 9.32 -7.14
C TRP A 159 -10.19 8.80 -7.02
N ASP A 160 -11.19 9.69 -7.02
CA ASP A 160 -12.62 9.33 -6.97
C ASP A 160 -13.11 8.58 -8.22
N GLN A 161 -12.35 8.59 -9.31
CA GLN A 161 -12.62 7.85 -10.54
C GLN A 161 -11.80 6.55 -10.65
N CYS A 162 -10.99 6.24 -9.64
CA CYS A 162 -10.26 4.98 -9.60
C CYS A 162 -11.24 3.81 -9.56
N ASP A 163 -11.07 2.85 -10.48
CA ASP A 163 -11.95 1.69 -10.62
C ASP A 163 -11.17 0.48 -11.12
N GLU A 164 -11.87 -0.63 -11.35
CA GLU A 164 -11.28 -1.79 -12.00
C GLU A 164 -10.67 -1.40 -13.36
N LYS A 165 -9.48 -1.92 -13.64
CA LYS A 165 -8.73 -1.69 -14.90
C LYS A 165 -8.43 -0.22 -15.21
N SER A 166 -8.42 0.62 -14.18
CA SER A 166 -8.20 2.07 -14.34
C SER A 166 -6.76 2.51 -14.14
N LEU A 167 -5.90 1.62 -13.69
CA LEU A 167 -4.49 1.86 -13.46
C LEU A 167 -3.65 0.92 -14.32
N THR A 168 -2.39 1.29 -14.53
CA THR A 168 -1.40 0.44 -15.18
C THR A 168 -0.25 0.18 -14.23
N LEU A 169 0.16 -1.08 -14.12
CA LEU A 169 1.29 -1.49 -13.31
C LEU A 169 2.60 -1.03 -13.96
N ASP A 170 3.39 -0.23 -13.25
CA ASP A 170 4.74 0.15 -13.66
C ASP A 170 5.77 -0.85 -13.17
N THR A 171 5.65 -1.29 -11.92
CA THR A 171 6.63 -2.14 -11.28
C THR A 171 5.98 -3.02 -10.22
N PHE A 172 6.37 -4.29 -10.20
CA PHE A 172 6.12 -5.20 -9.10
C PHE A 172 7.44 -5.69 -8.55
N ALA A 173 7.73 -5.39 -7.29
CA ALA A 173 9.00 -5.67 -6.65
C ALA A 173 8.82 -6.31 -5.26
N ARG A 174 9.86 -7.02 -4.83
CA ARG A 174 10.04 -7.49 -3.46
C ARG A 174 11.45 -7.12 -3.00
N PRO A 175 11.65 -5.87 -2.58
CA PRO A 175 12.97 -5.33 -2.24
C PRO A 175 13.68 -6.03 -1.09
#